data_22d27d942e55e6596573df76eb584b99
#
_entry.id   22d27d942e55e6596573df76eb584b99
#
_cell.length_a   1.000
_cell.length_b   1.000
_cell.length_c   1.000
_cell.angle_alpha   90.00
_cell.angle_beta   90.00
_cell.angle_gamma   90.00
#
_symmetry.space_group_name_H-M   'P 1'
#
loop_
_entity.id
_entity.type
_entity.pdbx_description
1 polymer ?
#
loop_
_entity_poly.entity_id
_entity_poly.type
_entity_poly.pdbx_seq_one_letter_code
_entity_poly.pdbx_strand_id
1 'polypeptide(L)'
;MKNGDYQAPSIYLAAMKTPLANPTPAVVRERLEKILQRADVDEIVAVEADDDSDFIHIVISGGHEDWDETEHFMFRVRFYANDAPEEWSYEAAEFRDRNLLEDERIEMHRAPQIMECETYFDTEYELGSQTSWALQLAVMDALAGECYALQDMVASTFLSGMWLAETAQTETLPSLDLGYVIHAITPQNPESADYWLHTHGLLKFGMPELEIMRVERSQVSACQGIIQSVAMRLMQDPESWYEDGDEPMWVVYTEEQMIAVRLIPWQTALASNLLAPVKKGLFRDKVLPFSGDMSDRDDDIHTEPSLVIFADQDGKPQPLVDLGVLLDDEQTHMMLLKSDLETARMHAYAIEKLPLLEQCFRRFAPEEGQWGYIVKIRCESPSTQAVEHMWFTVLEMNGDTVRVQLDNDPFEIPEMQSGEVYTLPTGSITDWRIYSAPWQTVLAPDAAYVLRRYLTAN
;
A
#
# COMPACT_ATOMS: atom_id res chain seq x y z
N MET A 1 -10.83 21.62 5.14
CA MET A 1 -9.70 22.31 4.48
C MET A 1 -10.16 22.55 3.05
N LYS A 2 -9.98 23.72 2.48
CA LYS A 2 -10.30 23.94 1.07
C LYS A 2 -9.11 23.43 0.24
N ASN A 3 -9.41 22.76 -0.89
CA ASN A 3 -8.42 22.39 -1.90
C ASN A 3 -7.50 23.58 -2.20
N GLY A 4 -6.22 23.38 -2.31
CA GLY A 4 -5.28 24.31 -2.94
C GLY A 4 -4.07 24.78 -2.12
N ASP A 5 -4.01 24.51 -0.81
CA ASP A 5 -2.95 25.11 0.01
C ASP A 5 -1.91 24.08 0.54
N TYR A 6 -2.01 22.79 0.18
CA TYR A 6 -1.08 21.78 0.70
C TYR A 6 -0.46 20.96 -0.44
N GLN A 7 0.84 21.12 -0.63
CA GLN A 7 1.65 20.26 -1.48
C GLN A 7 2.22 19.14 -0.62
N ALA A 8 1.81 17.91 -0.88
CA ALA A 8 2.35 16.75 -0.19
C ALA A 8 3.60 16.26 -0.93
N PRO A 9 4.77 16.26 -0.30
CA PRO A 9 5.97 15.71 -0.92
C PRO A 9 5.87 14.18 -0.96
N SER A 10 6.37 13.58 -2.05
CA SER A 10 6.74 12.17 -2.08
C SER A 10 8.25 12.10 -2.24
N ILE A 11 8.94 11.62 -1.21
CA ILE A 11 10.41 11.61 -1.16
C ILE A 11 10.89 10.18 -0.95
N TYR A 12 11.68 9.69 -1.89
CA TYR A 12 12.33 8.39 -1.80
C TYR A 12 13.84 8.51 -1.91
N LEU A 13 14.54 7.70 -1.12
CA LEU A 13 15.98 7.47 -1.26
C LEU A 13 16.22 6.06 -1.78
N ALA A 14 17.16 5.89 -2.70
CA ALA A 14 17.58 4.58 -3.19
C ALA A 14 19.06 4.30 -2.85
N ALA A 15 19.33 3.22 -2.15
CA ALA A 15 20.65 2.71 -1.83
C ALA A 15 21.22 1.97 -3.05
N MET A 16 21.95 2.68 -3.92
CA MET A 16 22.43 2.18 -5.20
C MET A 16 23.57 1.17 -5.05
N LYS A 17 23.52 0.05 -5.77
CA LYS A 17 24.61 -0.94 -5.82
C LYS A 17 25.80 -0.45 -6.64
N THR A 18 25.54 0.32 -7.69
CA THR A 18 26.55 0.87 -8.59
C THR A 18 26.35 2.37 -8.74
N PRO A 19 27.37 3.19 -8.47
CA PRO A 19 27.26 4.63 -8.62
C PRO A 19 26.96 5.06 -10.05
N LEU A 20 26.09 6.05 -10.21
CA LEU A 20 25.97 6.78 -11.46
C LEU A 20 27.12 7.79 -11.58
N ALA A 21 28.04 7.52 -12.49
CA ALA A 21 29.16 8.43 -12.71
C ALA A 21 28.70 9.70 -13.43
N ASN A 22 29.09 10.87 -12.88
CA ASN A 22 28.82 12.21 -13.45
C ASN A 22 27.34 12.40 -13.85
N PRO A 23 26.41 12.45 -12.90
CA PRO A 23 24.99 12.63 -13.17
C PRO A 23 24.69 14.03 -13.72
N THR A 24 24.84 14.18 -15.05
CA THR A 24 24.44 15.40 -15.77
C THR A 24 23.05 15.23 -16.34
N PRO A 25 22.34 16.33 -16.69
CA PRO A 25 21.03 16.25 -17.35
C PRO A 25 21.01 15.34 -18.58
N ALA A 26 22.11 15.34 -19.37
CA ALA A 26 22.24 14.48 -20.55
C ALA A 26 22.29 12.98 -20.18
N VAL A 27 23.08 12.61 -19.16
CA VAL A 27 23.18 11.23 -18.66
C VAL A 27 21.85 10.76 -18.03
N VAL A 28 21.20 11.64 -17.28
CA VAL A 28 19.88 11.37 -16.69
C VAL A 28 18.84 11.15 -17.79
N ARG A 29 18.79 12.03 -18.82
CA ARG A 29 17.88 11.88 -19.95
C ARG A 29 18.09 10.56 -20.71
N GLU A 30 19.34 10.19 -20.99
CA GLU A 30 19.67 8.92 -21.65
C GLU A 30 19.14 7.71 -20.87
N ARG A 31 19.31 7.71 -19.55
CA ARG A 31 18.79 6.62 -18.70
C ARG A 31 17.28 6.58 -18.63
N LEU A 32 16.63 7.73 -18.67
CA LEU A 32 15.16 7.83 -18.66
C LEU A 32 14.51 7.33 -19.96
N GLU A 33 15.24 7.20 -21.08
CA GLU A 33 14.66 6.72 -22.35
C GLU A 33 13.95 5.36 -22.22
N LYS A 34 14.34 4.53 -21.24
CA LYS A 34 13.66 3.25 -21.01
C LYS A 34 12.23 3.38 -20.52
N ILE A 35 11.86 4.50 -19.85
CA ILE A 35 10.49 4.71 -19.38
C ILE A 35 9.51 5.04 -20.52
N LEU A 36 10.02 5.47 -21.68
CA LEU A 36 9.21 5.71 -22.89
C LEU A 36 8.55 4.44 -23.45
N GLN A 37 8.88 3.27 -22.91
CA GLN A 37 8.24 2.01 -23.27
C GLN A 37 6.94 1.78 -22.48
N ARG A 38 6.69 2.57 -21.45
CA ARG A 38 5.47 2.49 -20.65
C ARG A 38 4.30 3.12 -21.39
N ALA A 39 3.12 2.52 -21.27
CA ALA A 39 1.90 3.00 -21.92
C ALA A 39 1.40 4.34 -21.34
N ASP A 40 1.77 4.65 -20.10
CA ASP A 40 1.38 5.87 -19.38
C ASP A 40 2.37 7.04 -19.55
N VAL A 41 3.37 6.90 -20.45
CA VAL A 41 4.39 7.93 -20.73
C VAL A 41 4.39 8.29 -22.21
N ASP A 42 4.16 9.58 -22.53
CA ASP A 42 4.20 10.10 -23.89
C ASP A 42 5.61 10.58 -24.27
N GLU A 43 6.19 11.45 -23.45
CA GLU A 43 7.53 12.00 -23.69
C GLU A 43 8.24 12.49 -22.42
N ILE A 44 9.57 12.58 -22.51
CA ILE A 44 10.40 13.29 -21.54
C ILE A 44 10.53 14.75 -22.03
N VAL A 45 9.71 15.64 -21.46
CA VAL A 45 9.61 17.04 -21.87
C VAL A 45 10.89 17.81 -21.57
N ALA A 46 11.37 17.74 -20.32
CA ALA A 46 12.56 18.42 -19.88
C ALA A 46 13.42 17.58 -18.93
N VAL A 47 14.74 17.77 -19.01
CA VAL A 47 15.72 17.31 -18.00
C VAL A 47 16.76 18.41 -17.87
N GLU A 48 16.73 19.16 -16.76
CA GLU A 48 17.52 20.40 -16.59
C GLU A 48 18.17 20.41 -15.21
N ALA A 49 19.36 20.98 -15.10
CA ALA A 49 19.99 21.21 -13.81
C ALA A 49 19.30 22.37 -13.11
N ASP A 50 19.18 22.27 -11.79
CA ASP A 50 18.78 23.39 -10.96
C ASP A 50 19.95 24.38 -10.83
N ASP A 51 19.68 25.68 -10.97
CA ASP A 51 20.72 26.72 -10.88
C ASP A 51 21.20 26.96 -9.44
N ASP A 52 20.38 26.61 -8.45
CA ASP A 52 20.59 26.94 -7.03
C ASP A 52 20.91 25.72 -6.15
N SER A 53 20.82 24.50 -6.71
CA SER A 53 21.00 23.25 -5.96
C SER A 53 21.62 22.13 -6.78
N ASP A 54 21.91 20.99 -6.12
CA ASP A 54 22.45 19.78 -6.76
C ASP A 54 21.35 18.92 -7.45
N PHE A 55 20.11 19.40 -7.50
CA PHE A 55 19.02 18.70 -8.11
C PHE A 55 19.01 18.82 -9.65
N ILE A 56 18.49 17.78 -10.28
CA ILE A 56 18.14 17.77 -11.70
C ILE A 56 16.62 17.67 -11.78
N HIS A 57 16.00 18.63 -12.43
CA HIS A 57 14.56 18.65 -12.67
C HIS A 57 14.23 17.80 -13.89
N ILE A 58 13.17 17.01 -13.77
CA ILE A 58 12.65 16.11 -14.78
C ILE A 58 11.17 16.41 -14.95
N VAL A 59 10.74 16.63 -16.20
CA VAL A 59 9.33 16.80 -16.55
C VAL A 59 8.98 15.71 -17.57
N ILE A 60 7.97 14.92 -17.25
CA ILE A 60 7.45 13.84 -18.07
C ILE A 60 6.00 14.18 -18.41
N SER A 61 5.63 14.08 -19.67
CA SER A 61 4.22 14.10 -20.05
C SER A 61 3.71 12.68 -20.24
N GLY A 62 2.47 12.47 -19.86
CA GLY A 62 1.79 11.19 -19.97
C GLY A 62 0.38 11.28 -19.42
N GLY A 63 -0.28 10.15 -19.40
CA GLY A 63 -1.64 10.07 -18.92
C GLY A 63 -2.20 8.67 -19.11
N HIS A 64 -3.45 8.51 -18.75
CA HIS A 64 -4.20 7.28 -18.98
C HIS A 64 -5.11 7.46 -20.22
N GLU A 65 -5.40 6.37 -20.96
CA GLU A 65 -6.26 6.42 -22.15
C GLU A 65 -7.64 7.06 -21.90
N ASP A 66 -8.10 7.04 -20.65
CA ASP A 66 -9.38 7.63 -20.22
C ASP A 66 -9.30 9.13 -19.88
N TRP A 67 -8.14 9.78 -20.01
CA TRP A 67 -7.95 11.19 -19.69
C TRP A 67 -8.11 12.06 -20.93
N ASP A 68 -8.87 13.13 -20.80
CA ASP A 68 -9.12 14.07 -21.91
C ASP A 68 -7.92 14.97 -22.24
N GLU A 69 -6.94 15.06 -21.31
CA GLU A 69 -5.76 15.94 -21.42
C GLU A 69 -4.48 15.21 -21.02
N THR A 70 -3.37 15.58 -21.67
CA THR A 70 -2.02 15.14 -21.30
C THR A 70 -1.57 15.85 -20.03
N GLU A 71 -1.15 15.11 -19.03
CA GLU A 71 -0.63 15.67 -17.79
C GLU A 71 0.90 15.77 -17.79
N HIS A 72 1.41 16.64 -16.91
CA HIS A 72 2.84 16.82 -16.70
C HIS A 72 3.22 16.45 -15.28
N PHE A 73 4.12 15.48 -15.14
CA PHE A 73 4.66 15.00 -13.88
C PHE A 73 6.04 15.59 -13.65
N MET A 74 6.25 16.18 -12.49
CA MET A 74 7.50 16.86 -12.14
C MET A 74 8.24 16.11 -11.05
N PHE A 75 9.51 15.79 -11.32
CA PHE A 75 10.41 15.14 -10.36
C PHE A 75 11.69 15.95 -10.21
N ARG A 76 12.31 15.85 -9.03
CA ARG A 76 13.68 16.31 -8.79
C ARG A 76 14.52 15.14 -8.33
N VAL A 77 15.72 15.02 -8.87
CA VAL A 77 16.65 13.96 -8.47
C VAL A 77 18.02 14.53 -8.14
N ARG A 78 18.67 13.96 -7.13
CA ARG A 78 20.08 14.20 -6.85
C ARG A 78 20.79 12.93 -6.44
N PHE A 79 22.12 12.96 -6.56
CA PHE A 79 22.98 11.82 -6.29
C PHE A 79 24.13 12.27 -5.40
N TYR A 80 24.35 11.57 -4.29
CA TYR A 80 25.41 11.89 -3.34
C TYR A 80 26.04 10.64 -2.76
N ALA A 81 27.26 10.76 -2.21
CA ALA A 81 27.94 9.65 -1.56
C ALA A 81 27.17 9.21 -0.32
N ASN A 82 27.18 7.91 -0.03
CA ASN A 82 26.61 7.41 1.21
C ASN A 82 27.54 7.69 2.39
N ASP A 83 27.42 8.87 2.97
CA ASP A 83 28.25 9.33 4.08
C ASP A 83 27.70 8.89 5.46
N ALA A 84 26.49 8.31 5.49
CA ALA A 84 25.82 7.81 6.70
C ALA A 84 25.34 6.35 6.51
N PRO A 85 26.25 5.37 6.35
CA PRO A 85 25.89 3.98 6.10
C PRO A 85 25.12 3.32 7.27
N GLU A 86 25.21 3.86 8.48
CA GLU A 86 24.43 3.42 9.64
C GLU A 86 22.94 3.65 9.48
N GLU A 87 22.50 4.63 8.71
CA GLU A 87 21.09 4.88 8.40
C GLU A 87 20.50 3.80 7.49
N TRP A 88 21.36 3.02 6.83
CA TRP A 88 21.05 1.88 5.97
C TRP A 88 21.44 0.55 6.63
N SER A 89 21.45 0.48 7.94
CA SER A 89 21.82 -0.72 8.67
C SER A 89 20.64 -1.66 8.90
N TYR A 90 20.95 -2.90 9.26
CA TYR A 90 19.95 -3.89 9.67
C TYR A 90 19.08 -3.37 10.82
N GLU A 91 19.71 -2.71 11.80
CA GLU A 91 19.05 -2.13 12.96
C GLU A 91 18.11 -0.98 12.56
N ALA A 92 18.51 -0.16 11.59
CA ALA A 92 17.65 0.90 11.07
C ALA A 92 16.38 0.37 10.38
N ALA A 93 16.45 -0.82 9.79
CA ALA A 93 15.31 -1.48 9.13
C ALA A 93 14.40 -2.25 10.09
N GLU A 94 14.83 -2.56 11.33
CA GLU A 94 14.17 -3.56 12.20
C GLU A 94 12.66 -3.36 12.38
N PHE A 95 12.21 -2.11 12.49
CA PHE A 95 10.77 -1.79 12.66
C PHE A 95 10.17 -1.02 11.47
N ARG A 96 10.96 -0.81 10.41
CA ARG A 96 10.58 0.00 9.25
C ARG A 96 10.47 -0.82 7.97
N ASP A 97 10.86 -2.08 8.02
CA ASP A 97 10.87 -2.97 6.87
C ASP A 97 9.47 -3.40 6.48
N ARG A 98 9.15 -3.23 5.19
CA ARG A 98 7.88 -3.66 4.62
C ARG A 98 8.02 -4.95 3.80
N ASN A 99 9.07 -5.05 3.00
CA ASN A 99 9.23 -6.15 2.06
C ASN A 99 10.69 -6.38 1.64
N LEU A 100 11.67 -5.95 2.45
CA LEU A 100 13.09 -6.23 2.19
C LEU A 100 13.38 -7.72 2.17
N LEU A 101 14.21 -8.15 1.25
CA LEU A 101 14.80 -9.48 1.32
C LEU A 101 15.93 -9.49 2.36
N GLU A 102 16.22 -10.66 2.93
CA GLU A 102 17.20 -10.80 4.02
C GLU A 102 18.59 -10.30 3.61
N ASP A 103 19.04 -10.59 2.38
CA ASP A 103 20.33 -10.10 1.87
C ASP A 103 20.31 -8.60 1.57
N GLU A 104 19.19 -8.03 1.13
CA GLU A 104 19.05 -6.59 0.96
C GLU A 104 19.21 -5.89 2.30
N ARG A 105 18.53 -6.39 3.34
CA ARG A 105 18.62 -5.88 4.70
C ARG A 105 20.02 -5.91 5.27
N ILE A 106 20.78 -6.99 4.98
CA ILE A 106 22.16 -7.15 5.45
C ILE A 106 23.14 -6.25 4.67
N GLU A 107 22.89 -6.05 3.37
CA GLU A 107 23.88 -5.48 2.44
C GLU A 107 23.66 -3.99 2.14
N MET A 108 22.48 -3.42 2.45
CA MET A 108 22.12 -2.05 2.03
C MET A 108 23.08 -0.98 2.57
N HIS A 109 23.73 -1.21 3.72
CA HIS A 109 24.75 -0.31 4.27
C HIS A 109 25.99 -0.17 3.37
N ARG A 110 26.18 -1.09 2.40
CA ARG A 110 27.32 -1.07 1.46
C ARG A 110 27.10 -0.20 0.24
N ALA A 111 25.91 0.40 0.11
CA ALA A 111 25.62 1.28 -1.02
C ALA A 111 26.65 2.40 -1.09
N PRO A 112 27.37 2.55 -2.21
CA PRO A 112 28.36 3.61 -2.35
C PRO A 112 27.75 4.98 -2.63
N GLN A 113 26.49 5.02 -3.10
CA GLN A 113 25.80 6.23 -3.49
C GLN A 113 24.33 6.12 -3.16
N ILE A 114 23.76 7.23 -2.77
CA ILE A 114 22.32 7.39 -2.56
C ILE A 114 21.77 8.27 -3.69
N MET A 115 20.64 7.86 -4.25
CA MET A 115 19.83 8.69 -5.12
C MET A 115 18.60 9.15 -4.35
N GLU A 116 18.34 10.42 -4.37
CA GLU A 116 17.10 11.01 -3.86
C GLU A 116 16.20 11.39 -5.02
N CYS A 117 14.92 11.07 -4.91
CA CYS A 117 13.90 11.42 -5.88
C CYS A 117 12.70 12.00 -5.16
N GLU A 118 12.36 13.23 -5.51
CA GLU A 118 11.21 13.95 -4.96
C GLU A 118 10.19 14.24 -6.04
N THR A 119 8.92 14.19 -5.68
CA THR A 119 7.83 14.77 -6.46
C THR A 119 6.87 15.48 -5.54
N TYR A 120 6.19 16.49 -6.05
CA TYR A 120 5.20 17.25 -5.31
C TYR A 120 3.86 17.08 -6.01
N PHE A 121 2.83 16.82 -5.21
CA PHE A 121 1.47 16.88 -5.67
C PHE A 121 0.99 18.32 -5.69
N ASP A 122 0.47 18.76 -6.82
CA ASP A 122 -0.42 19.89 -6.83
C ASP A 122 -1.85 19.35 -6.66
N THR A 123 -2.50 19.74 -5.57
CA THR A 123 -3.86 19.30 -5.24
C THR A 123 -4.92 19.83 -6.22
N GLU A 124 -4.55 20.65 -7.19
CA GLU A 124 -5.43 21.03 -8.31
C GLU A 124 -5.61 19.89 -9.34
N TYR A 125 -4.73 18.86 -9.32
CA TYR A 125 -4.77 17.74 -10.26
C TYR A 125 -5.22 16.45 -9.53
N GLU A 126 -6.52 16.24 -9.46
CA GLU A 126 -7.19 15.24 -8.60
C GLU A 126 -6.92 13.77 -8.95
N LEU A 127 -6.41 13.45 -10.12
CA LEU A 127 -6.30 12.07 -10.62
C LEU A 127 -4.86 11.53 -10.73
N GLY A 128 -3.85 12.40 -10.61
CA GLY A 128 -2.46 12.05 -10.86
C GLY A 128 -1.75 11.29 -9.75
N SER A 129 -2.30 11.20 -8.55
CA SER A 129 -1.54 10.79 -7.37
C SER A 129 -0.96 9.37 -7.43
N GLN A 130 -1.75 8.38 -7.80
CA GLN A 130 -1.28 7.00 -7.92
C GLN A 130 -0.40 6.81 -9.16
N THR A 131 -0.75 7.43 -10.27
CA THR A 131 0.06 7.42 -11.49
C THR A 131 1.38 8.16 -11.26
N SER A 132 1.37 9.33 -10.61
CA SER A 132 2.59 10.06 -10.26
C SER A 132 3.52 9.21 -9.38
N TRP A 133 2.98 8.47 -8.40
CA TRP A 133 3.76 7.55 -7.59
C TRP A 133 4.35 6.41 -8.43
N ALA A 134 3.59 5.78 -9.31
CA ALA A 134 4.08 4.74 -10.20
C ALA A 134 5.18 5.26 -11.15
N LEU A 135 5.02 6.47 -11.68
CA LEU A 135 6.04 7.13 -12.51
C LEU A 135 7.28 7.50 -11.69
N GLN A 136 7.14 7.96 -10.44
CA GLN A 136 8.28 8.20 -9.55
C GLN A 136 9.10 6.91 -9.36
N LEU A 137 8.45 5.77 -9.11
CA LEU A 137 9.11 4.48 -9.00
C LEU A 137 9.79 4.07 -10.31
N ALA A 138 9.18 4.33 -11.46
CA ALA A 138 9.77 4.07 -12.77
C ALA A 138 11.00 4.96 -13.03
N VAL A 139 10.95 6.25 -12.70
CA VAL A 139 12.08 7.17 -12.75
C VAL A 139 13.21 6.67 -11.85
N MET A 140 12.90 6.23 -10.66
CA MET A 140 13.88 5.71 -9.70
C MET A 140 14.56 4.45 -10.24
N ASP A 141 13.83 3.47 -10.75
CA ASP A 141 14.41 2.26 -11.34
C ASP A 141 15.26 2.60 -12.57
N ALA A 142 14.80 3.57 -13.39
CA ALA A 142 15.57 4.02 -14.55
C ALA A 142 16.93 4.58 -14.18
N LEU A 143 16.99 5.37 -13.13
CA LEU A 143 18.18 6.13 -12.74
C LEU A 143 19.07 5.37 -11.76
N ALA A 144 18.49 4.75 -10.73
CA ALA A 144 19.24 3.98 -9.74
C ALA A 144 19.80 2.68 -10.32
N GLY A 145 19.09 2.07 -11.30
CA GLY A 145 19.40 0.73 -11.75
C GLY A 145 19.24 -0.28 -10.61
N GLU A 146 20.23 -1.16 -10.39
CA GLU A 146 20.17 -2.05 -9.24
C GLU A 146 20.44 -1.29 -7.94
N CYS A 147 19.50 -1.38 -6.99
CA CYS A 147 19.66 -0.89 -5.63
C CYS A 147 19.44 -2.01 -4.61
N TYR A 148 19.95 -1.81 -3.39
CA TYR A 148 19.72 -2.71 -2.27
C TYR A 148 18.35 -2.49 -1.68
N ALA A 149 17.98 -1.22 -1.45
CA ALA A 149 16.76 -0.84 -0.77
C ALA A 149 16.32 0.55 -1.22
N LEU A 150 15.04 0.82 -1.00
CA LEU A 150 14.46 2.15 -1.02
C LEU A 150 14.08 2.55 0.41
N GLN A 151 14.21 3.82 0.72
CA GLN A 151 13.61 4.40 1.90
C GLN A 151 12.54 5.39 1.48
N ASP A 152 11.31 5.14 1.87
CA ASP A 152 10.21 6.10 1.79
C ASP A 152 10.33 7.04 3.00
N MET A 153 10.68 8.29 2.73
CA MET A 153 10.92 9.28 3.79
C MET A 153 9.62 9.73 4.46
N VAL A 154 8.52 9.78 3.71
CA VAL A 154 7.21 10.20 4.21
C VAL A 154 6.57 9.11 5.06
N ALA A 155 6.55 7.87 4.57
CA ALA A 155 6.04 6.73 5.34
C ALA A 155 7.06 6.21 6.38
N SER A 156 8.31 6.69 6.35
CA SER A 156 9.40 6.24 7.22
C SER A 156 9.65 4.73 7.14
N THR A 157 9.60 4.14 5.93
CA THR A 157 9.70 2.69 5.70
C THR A 157 10.79 2.33 4.71
N PHE A 158 11.24 1.07 4.77
CA PHE A 158 12.14 0.48 3.79
C PHE A 158 11.41 -0.49 2.87
N LEU A 159 11.71 -0.42 1.58
CA LEU A 159 11.19 -1.29 0.53
C LEU A 159 12.34 -1.97 -0.23
N SER A 160 12.07 -3.15 -0.78
CA SER A 160 13.04 -3.92 -1.55
C SER A 160 13.44 -3.24 -2.86
N GLY A 161 14.74 -3.23 -3.16
CA GLY A 161 15.24 -2.81 -4.47
C GLY A 161 14.77 -3.73 -5.60
N MET A 162 14.60 -5.02 -5.33
CA MET A 162 14.02 -5.95 -6.31
C MET A 162 12.52 -5.71 -6.53
N TRP A 163 11.79 -5.29 -5.49
CA TRP A 163 10.40 -4.88 -5.63
C TRP A 163 10.28 -3.62 -6.51
N LEU A 164 11.18 -2.64 -6.34
CA LEU A 164 11.22 -1.47 -7.23
C LEU A 164 11.37 -1.89 -8.69
N ALA A 165 12.37 -2.73 -8.99
CA ALA A 165 12.65 -3.18 -10.36
C ALA A 165 11.47 -3.97 -10.97
N GLU A 166 10.75 -4.76 -10.17
CA GLU A 166 9.55 -5.47 -10.62
C GLU A 166 8.39 -4.50 -10.87
N THR A 167 8.15 -3.58 -9.93
CA THR A 167 7.05 -2.62 -9.99
C THR A 167 7.22 -1.63 -11.14
N ALA A 168 8.43 -1.13 -11.36
CA ALA A 168 8.71 -0.17 -12.43
C ALA A 168 8.45 -0.73 -13.85
N GLN A 169 8.49 -2.06 -14.01
CA GLN A 169 8.24 -2.75 -15.28
C GLN A 169 6.80 -3.25 -15.42
N THR A 170 5.96 -3.00 -14.43
CA THR A 170 4.58 -3.49 -14.37
C THR A 170 3.65 -2.45 -14.96
N GLU A 171 2.67 -2.87 -15.75
CA GLU A 171 1.61 -1.99 -16.27
C GLU A 171 0.54 -1.70 -15.21
N THR A 172 0.25 -2.70 -14.37
CA THR A 172 -0.68 -2.55 -13.25
C THR A 172 -0.09 -1.66 -12.17
N LEU A 173 -0.85 -0.68 -11.69
CA LEU A 173 -0.43 0.21 -10.61
C LEU A 173 -0.07 -0.57 -9.34
N PRO A 174 0.96 -0.13 -8.58
CA PRO A 174 1.37 -0.79 -7.36
C PRO A 174 0.26 -0.74 -6.29
N SER A 175 0.29 -1.70 -5.36
CA SER A 175 -0.65 -1.70 -4.23
C SER A 175 -0.42 -0.49 -3.34
N LEU A 176 -1.49 0.26 -3.09
CA LEU A 176 -1.45 1.43 -2.21
C LEU A 176 -1.07 1.09 -0.77
N ASP A 177 -1.26 -0.17 -0.35
CA ASP A 177 -0.85 -0.65 0.97
C ASP A 177 0.67 -0.52 1.23
N LEU A 178 1.49 -0.43 0.18
CA LEU A 178 2.92 -0.18 0.28
C LEU A 178 3.28 1.31 0.27
N GLY A 179 2.33 2.18 -0.04
CA GLY A 179 2.52 3.63 -0.09
C GLY A 179 2.36 4.33 1.26
N TYR A 180 1.79 3.68 2.27
CA TYR A 180 1.62 4.25 3.61
C TYR A 180 1.85 3.22 4.71
N VAL A 181 1.95 3.68 5.94
CA VAL A 181 2.11 2.83 7.12
C VAL A 181 1.15 3.26 8.22
N ILE A 182 0.74 2.34 9.08
CA ILE A 182 0.00 2.63 10.30
C ILE A 182 0.94 2.44 11.48
N HIS A 183 1.32 3.52 12.13
CA HIS A 183 2.11 3.49 13.34
C HIS A 183 1.23 3.32 14.57
N ALA A 184 1.74 2.63 15.56
CA ALA A 184 1.14 2.50 16.88
C ALA A 184 2.12 3.07 17.91
N ILE A 185 1.88 4.30 18.34
CA ILE A 185 2.68 4.90 19.41
C ILE A 185 2.23 4.32 20.74
N THR A 186 3.20 3.76 21.47
CA THR A 186 2.98 3.25 22.82
C THR A 186 3.04 4.40 23.82
N PRO A 187 2.13 4.44 24.80
CA PRO A 187 2.17 5.47 25.82
C PRO A 187 3.48 5.42 26.62
N GLN A 188 4.02 6.60 26.96
CA GLN A 188 5.22 6.72 27.81
C GLN A 188 5.01 6.15 29.21
N ASN A 189 3.75 6.11 29.68
CA ASN A 189 3.38 5.48 30.94
C ASN A 189 2.90 4.05 30.69
N PRO A 190 3.63 3.00 31.15
CA PRO A 190 3.23 1.60 30.98
C PRO A 190 1.88 1.24 31.65
N GLU A 191 1.40 2.08 32.56
CA GLU A 191 0.09 1.92 33.24
C GLU A 191 -1.06 2.52 32.42
N SER A 192 -0.75 3.35 31.41
CA SER A 192 -1.72 3.86 30.45
C SER A 192 -1.80 2.85 29.31
N ALA A 193 -2.98 2.25 29.08
CA ALA A 193 -3.20 1.26 28.03
C ALA A 193 -3.53 1.91 26.67
N ASP A 194 -3.43 3.23 26.58
CA ASP A 194 -3.96 3.98 25.45
C ASP A 194 -2.90 4.14 24.36
N TYR A 195 -3.04 3.42 23.25
CA TYR A 195 -2.23 3.60 22.06
C TYR A 195 -2.80 4.72 21.19
N TRP A 196 -1.93 5.40 20.45
CA TRP A 196 -2.29 6.28 19.37
C TRP A 196 -1.92 5.60 18.05
N LEU A 197 -2.93 5.31 17.22
CA LEU A 197 -2.73 4.80 15.87
C LEU A 197 -2.84 5.96 14.90
N HIS A 198 -1.88 6.09 13.98
CA HIS A 198 -1.91 7.09 12.93
C HIS A 198 -1.19 6.59 11.67
N THR A 199 -1.57 7.13 10.53
CA THR A 199 -0.91 6.83 9.25
C THR A 199 0.20 7.82 8.95
N HIS A 200 1.16 7.38 8.13
CA HIS A 200 2.10 8.22 7.40
C HIS A 200 2.18 7.77 5.97
N GLY A 201 2.09 8.70 5.03
CA GLY A 201 2.20 8.45 3.60
C GLY A 201 0.93 8.65 2.80
N LEU A 202 -0.24 8.82 3.41
CA LEU A 202 -1.49 9.13 2.70
C LEU A 202 -1.41 10.51 2.03
N LEU A 203 -0.67 11.44 2.62
CA LEU A 203 -0.43 12.77 2.05
C LEU A 203 0.18 12.72 0.66
N LYS A 204 1.01 11.72 0.34
CA LYS A 204 1.56 11.50 -1.01
C LYS A 204 0.48 11.29 -2.07
N PHE A 205 -0.69 10.86 -1.65
CA PHE A 205 -1.84 10.60 -2.50
C PHE A 205 -2.89 11.72 -2.42
N GLY A 206 -2.49 12.90 -1.90
CA GLY A 206 -3.39 14.04 -1.73
C GLY A 206 -4.46 13.88 -0.65
N MET A 207 -4.29 12.89 0.24
CA MET A 207 -5.23 12.58 1.32
C MET A 207 -4.66 12.97 2.68
N PRO A 208 -5.50 13.40 3.63
CA PRO A 208 -5.06 13.60 5.00
C PRO A 208 -4.65 12.27 5.65
N GLU A 209 -3.72 12.34 6.59
CA GLU A 209 -3.42 11.21 7.44
C GLU A 209 -4.63 10.85 8.32
N LEU A 210 -4.71 9.61 8.78
CA LEU A 210 -5.81 9.09 9.57
C LEU A 210 -5.34 8.71 10.96
N GLU A 211 -6.18 8.95 11.96
CA GLU A 211 -5.84 8.71 13.36
C GLU A 211 -6.97 8.06 14.14
N ILE A 212 -6.60 7.16 15.06
CA ILE A 212 -7.47 6.68 16.14
C ILE A 212 -6.73 6.82 17.45
N MET A 213 -7.32 7.48 18.42
CA MET A 213 -6.73 7.75 19.71
C MET A 213 -7.36 6.93 20.83
N ARG A 214 -6.65 6.74 21.93
CA ARG A 214 -7.09 6.01 23.12
C ARG A 214 -7.35 4.51 22.88
N VAL A 215 -6.62 3.91 21.96
CA VAL A 215 -6.80 2.51 21.58
C VAL A 215 -6.24 1.60 22.66
N GLU A 216 -7.05 0.71 23.22
CA GLU A 216 -6.57 -0.35 24.10
C GLU A 216 -5.80 -1.41 23.30
N ARG A 217 -4.86 -2.09 23.95
CA ARG A 217 -4.03 -3.12 23.29
C ARG A 217 -4.87 -4.19 22.55
N SER A 218 -5.97 -4.60 23.16
CA SER A 218 -6.90 -5.58 22.59
C SER A 218 -7.65 -5.08 21.35
N GLN A 219 -7.70 -3.76 21.13
CA GLN A 219 -8.40 -3.12 20.03
C GLN A 219 -7.49 -2.73 18.86
N VAL A 220 -6.15 -2.87 19.01
CA VAL A 220 -5.18 -2.39 18.01
C VAL A 220 -5.45 -2.98 16.64
N SER A 221 -5.64 -4.30 16.53
CA SER A 221 -5.86 -4.98 15.26
C SER A 221 -7.16 -4.51 14.58
N ALA A 222 -8.27 -4.41 15.36
CA ALA A 222 -9.54 -3.93 14.86
C ALA A 222 -9.45 -2.47 14.37
N CYS A 223 -8.80 -1.60 15.14
CA CYS A 223 -8.61 -0.20 14.77
C CYS A 223 -7.71 -0.02 13.53
N GLN A 224 -6.65 -0.82 13.41
CA GLN A 224 -5.82 -0.83 12.20
C GLN A 224 -6.65 -1.16 10.95
N GLY A 225 -7.50 -2.16 11.01
CA GLY A 225 -8.34 -2.50 9.88
C GLY A 225 -9.41 -1.45 9.56
N ILE A 226 -9.93 -0.75 10.56
CA ILE A 226 -10.82 0.39 10.31
C ILE A 226 -10.05 1.51 9.59
N ILE A 227 -8.82 1.83 10.03
CA ILE A 227 -7.97 2.80 9.32
C ILE A 227 -7.76 2.36 7.86
N GLN A 228 -7.41 1.09 7.62
CA GLN A 228 -7.22 0.56 6.26
C GLN A 228 -8.50 0.67 5.42
N SER A 229 -9.66 0.35 5.99
CA SER A 229 -10.94 0.46 5.29
C SER A 229 -11.29 1.91 4.94
N VAL A 230 -11.04 2.85 5.87
CA VAL A 230 -11.24 4.29 5.63
C VAL A 230 -10.26 4.79 4.58
N ALA A 231 -8.96 4.45 4.69
CA ALA A 231 -7.94 4.83 3.71
C ALA A 231 -8.31 4.36 2.31
N MET A 232 -8.68 3.08 2.15
CA MET A 232 -9.14 2.55 0.86
C MET A 232 -10.36 3.30 0.32
N ARG A 233 -11.32 3.63 1.18
CA ARG A 233 -12.52 4.38 0.75
C ARG A 233 -12.17 5.77 0.27
N LEU A 234 -11.30 6.49 0.98
CA LEU A 234 -10.84 7.83 0.57
C LEU A 234 -10.05 7.78 -0.74
N MET A 235 -9.24 6.74 -0.94
CA MET A 235 -8.45 6.56 -2.17
C MET A 235 -9.33 6.25 -3.40
N GLN A 236 -10.50 5.64 -3.21
CA GLN A 236 -11.44 5.36 -4.29
C GLN A 236 -12.29 6.55 -4.69
N ASP A 237 -12.60 7.39 -3.74
CA ASP A 237 -13.46 8.53 -3.90
C ASP A 237 -12.90 9.69 -3.06
N PRO A 238 -11.83 10.34 -3.58
CA PRO A 238 -11.17 11.44 -2.88
C PRO A 238 -12.11 12.63 -2.64
N GLU A 239 -13.13 12.82 -3.49
CA GLU A 239 -14.11 13.90 -3.34
C GLU A 239 -15.07 13.64 -2.18
N SER A 240 -15.35 12.39 -1.83
CA SER A 240 -16.36 12.02 -0.83
C SER A 240 -16.09 12.60 0.56
N TRP A 241 -14.85 12.95 0.89
CA TRP A 241 -14.54 13.55 2.18
C TRP A 241 -14.59 15.09 2.17
N TYR A 242 -14.62 15.70 0.97
CA TYR A 242 -14.74 17.15 0.82
C TYR A 242 -16.18 17.64 0.82
N GLU A 243 -17.11 16.83 0.28
CA GLU A 243 -18.46 17.29 -0.02
C GLU A 243 -19.40 17.28 1.17
N ASP A 244 -19.29 16.32 2.10
CA ASP A 244 -20.31 16.09 3.12
C ASP A 244 -19.74 15.83 4.53
N GLY A 245 -19.05 16.82 5.10
CA GLY A 245 -18.51 16.74 6.47
C GLY A 245 -19.56 16.41 7.57
N ASP A 246 -20.84 16.36 7.24
CA ASP A 246 -21.93 16.04 8.14
C ASP A 246 -22.49 14.62 7.99
N GLU A 247 -22.22 13.91 6.88
CA GLU A 247 -22.66 12.53 6.70
C GLU A 247 -21.61 11.50 7.16
N PRO A 248 -22.04 10.42 7.83
CA PRO A 248 -21.10 9.38 8.26
C PRO A 248 -20.70 8.50 7.07
N MET A 249 -19.41 8.15 7.01
CA MET A 249 -18.91 7.12 6.12
C MET A 249 -19.18 5.74 6.70
N TRP A 250 -19.68 4.81 5.88
CA TRP A 250 -19.87 3.43 6.30
C TRP A 250 -18.66 2.58 5.91
N VAL A 251 -18.05 1.94 6.90
CA VAL A 251 -16.94 1.01 6.70
C VAL A 251 -17.35 -0.39 7.15
N VAL A 252 -16.91 -1.40 6.42
CA VAL A 252 -17.17 -2.79 6.79
C VAL A 252 -16.22 -3.19 7.89
N TYR A 253 -16.76 -3.74 8.97
CA TYR A 253 -16.00 -4.22 10.11
C TYR A 253 -15.90 -5.75 10.12
N THR A 254 -17.00 -6.44 9.87
CA THR A 254 -17.05 -7.89 9.70
C THR A 254 -17.97 -8.24 8.52
N GLU A 255 -18.09 -9.52 8.15
CA GLU A 255 -19.03 -9.99 7.12
C GLU A 255 -20.48 -9.51 7.36
N GLU A 256 -20.87 -9.35 8.62
CA GLU A 256 -22.24 -9.03 9.02
C GLU A 256 -22.39 -7.61 9.58
N GLN A 257 -21.29 -6.87 9.80
CA GLN A 257 -21.33 -5.60 10.52
C GLN A 257 -20.64 -4.48 9.76
N MET A 258 -21.33 -3.37 9.64
CA MET A 258 -20.78 -2.08 9.20
C MET A 258 -20.75 -1.10 10.37
N ILE A 259 -19.75 -0.27 10.40
CA ILE A 259 -19.58 0.82 11.36
C ILE A 259 -19.71 2.13 10.62
N ALA A 260 -20.58 3.01 11.09
CA ALA A 260 -20.63 4.39 10.63
C ALA A 260 -19.50 5.18 11.31
N VAL A 261 -18.67 5.86 10.54
CA VAL A 261 -17.57 6.67 11.05
C VAL A 261 -17.68 8.12 10.59
N ARG A 262 -17.16 9.04 11.40
CA ARG A 262 -16.97 10.46 11.07
C ARG A 262 -15.50 10.80 11.13
N LEU A 263 -15.07 11.59 10.16
CA LEU A 263 -13.70 12.06 10.03
C LEU A 263 -13.65 13.51 10.52
N ILE A 264 -12.93 13.77 11.60
CA ILE A 264 -12.86 15.10 12.23
C ILE A 264 -11.42 15.59 12.21
N PRO A 265 -11.13 16.81 11.70
CA PRO A 265 -9.79 17.37 11.75
C PRO A 265 -9.21 17.31 13.16
N TRP A 266 -7.95 16.89 13.29
CA TRP A 266 -7.33 16.64 14.57
C TRP A 266 -7.39 17.85 15.52
N GLN A 267 -7.21 19.08 15.00
CA GLN A 267 -7.32 20.31 15.80
C GLN A 267 -8.71 20.45 16.43
N THR A 268 -9.75 20.12 15.67
CA THR A 268 -11.14 20.16 16.15
C THR A 268 -11.42 19.06 17.15
N ALA A 269 -10.91 17.83 16.87
CA ALA A 269 -11.06 16.69 17.77
C ALA A 269 -10.44 16.96 19.14
N LEU A 270 -9.26 17.61 19.17
CA LEU A 270 -8.57 17.96 20.40
C LEU A 270 -9.19 19.11 21.16
N ALA A 271 -9.64 20.15 20.45
CA ALA A 271 -10.32 21.29 21.06
C ALA A 271 -11.71 20.90 21.63
N SER A 272 -12.29 19.81 21.14
CA SER A 272 -13.54 19.24 21.63
C SER A 272 -13.28 18.34 22.85
N ASN A 273 -14.31 18.15 23.70
CA ASN A 273 -14.23 17.17 24.79
C ASN A 273 -14.53 15.74 24.33
N LEU A 274 -14.56 15.46 23.04
CA LEU A 274 -14.94 14.17 22.47
C LEU A 274 -13.99 13.04 22.90
N LEU A 275 -12.70 13.34 22.99
CA LEU A 275 -11.67 12.38 23.40
C LEU A 275 -11.45 12.31 24.91
N ALA A 276 -12.08 13.19 25.68
CA ALA A 276 -11.85 13.29 27.12
C ALA A 276 -12.46 12.09 27.86
N PRO A 277 -11.67 11.34 28.66
CA PRO A 277 -12.18 10.21 29.43
C PRO A 277 -13.22 10.68 30.43
N VAL A 278 -14.34 9.94 30.52
CA VAL A 278 -15.40 10.22 31.48
C VAL A 278 -15.30 9.25 32.66
N LYS A 279 -14.92 9.76 33.83
CA LYS A 279 -14.95 8.98 35.06
C LYS A 279 -16.36 8.97 35.64
N LYS A 280 -17.03 7.82 35.56
CA LYS A 280 -18.36 7.65 36.15
C LYS A 280 -18.31 7.89 37.65
N GLY A 281 -19.13 8.82 38.15
CA GLY A 281 -19.28 9.14 39.57
C GLY A 281 -20.66 8.77 40.10
N LEU A 282 -20.78 8.56 41.41
CA LEU A 282 -22.04 8.17 42.04
C LEU A 282 -23.14 9.24 41.89
N PHE A 283 -22.76 10.51 41.71
CA PHE A 283 -23.69 11.65 41.62
C PHE A 283 -23.46 12.53 40.37
N ARG A 284 -22.29 12.48 39.79
CA ARG A 284 -21.94 13.25 38.59
C ARG A 284 -20.71 12.65 37.92
N ASP A 285 -20.77 12.48 36.63
CA ASP A 285 -19.64 12.11 35.82
C ASP A 285 -18.61 13.26 35.75
N LYS A 286 -17.34 12.94 35.83
CA LYS A 286 -16.25 13.88 35.73
C LYS A 286 -15.50 13.64 34.43
N VAL A 287 -15.53 14.65 33.53
CA VAL A 287 -14.67 14.68 32.36
C VAL A 287 -13.24 14.93 32.85
N LEU A 288 -12.31 14.03 32.52
CA LEU A 288 -10.90 14.19 32.80
C LEU A 288 -10.25 14.91 31.62
N PRO A 289 -9.17 15.70 31.86
CA PRO A 289 -8.43 16.23 30.73
C PRO A 289 -7.88 15.05 29.91
N PHE A 290 -7.96 15.17 28.59
CA PHE A 290 -7.32 14.25 27.68
C PHE A 290 -5.80 14.42 27.87
N SER A 291 -5.13 13.37 28.29
CA SER A 291 -3.68 13.31 28.41
C SER A 291 -3.22 12.10 27.59
N GLY A 292 -2.74 12.34 26.42
CA GLY A 292 -2.10 11.34 25.57
C GLY A 292 -0.79 11.91 25.03
N ASP A 293 -0.05 11.12 24.32
CA ASP A 293 1.23 11.49 23.68
C ASP A 293 1.07 12.54 22.57
N MET A 294 0.11 13.42 22.76
CA MET A 294 -0.16 14.57 21.94
C MET A 294 0.94 15.64 22.04
N SER A 295 1.83 15.50 22.99
CA SER A 295 3.09 16.24 23.06
C SER A 295 4.01 15.97 21.86
N ASP A 296 3.80 14.87 21.13
CA ASP A 296 4.54 14.57 19.89
C ASP A 296 4.12 15.44 18.70
N ARG A 297 3.09 16.28 18.87
CA ARG A 297 2.69 17.25 17.82
C ARG A 297 3.54 18.53 17.82
N ASP A 298 4.60 18.56 18.60
CA ASP A 298 5.59 19.63 18.55
C ASP A 298 6.57 19.49 17.37
N ASP A 299 6.56 18.34 16.66
CA ASP A 299 7.33 18.09 15.45
C ASP A 299 6.55 18.45 14.18
N ASP A 300 7.29 18.68 13.09
CA ASP A 300 6.70 19.07 11.81
C ASP A 300 5.87 17.92 11.17
N ILE A 301 6.13 16.66 11.54
CA ILE A 301 5.49 15.48 10.95
C ILE A 301 4.06 15.31 11.47
N HIS A 302 3.85 15.47 12.79
CA HIS A 302 2.54 15.24 13.40
C HIS A 302 1.64 16.49 13.42
N THR A 303 2.10 17.61 12.88
CA THR A 303 1.30 18.82 12.68
C THR A 303 0.67 18.92 11.29
N GLU A 304 0.97 17.97 10.42
CA GLU A 304 0.40 17.84 9.08
C GLU A 304 -1.12 17.59 9.11
N PRO A 305 -1.82 17.80 7.98
CA PRO A 305 -3.24 17.54 7.89
C PRO A 305 -3.59 16.09 8.23
N SER A 306 -4.40 15.89 9.27
CA SER A 306 -4.91 14.57 9.63
C SER A 306 -6.35 14.61 10.13
N LEU A 307 -7.04 13.48 10.03
CA LEU A 307 -8.41 13.27 10.44
C LEU A 307 -8.50 12.19 11.50
N VAL A 308 -9.09 12.51 12.64
CA VAL A 308 -9.39 11.55 13.70
C VAL A 308 -10.70 10.83 13.35
N ILE A 309 -10.67 9.50 13.37
CA ILE A 309 -11.81 8.64 13.10
C ILE A 309 -12.64 8.49 14.37
N PHE A 310 -13.90 8.92 14.32
CA PHE A 310 -14.90 8.71 15.36
C PHE A 310 -15.97 7.76 14.85
N ALA A 311 -16.62 7.03 15.76
CA ALA A 311 -17.87 6.36 15.44
C ALA A 311 -19.00 7.39 15.35
N ASP A 312 -19.95 7.17 14.44
CA ASP A 312 -21.21 7.89 14.44
C ASP A 312 -22.27 7.07 15.18
N GLN A 313 -22.83 7.66 16.23
CA GLN A 313 -24.01 7.09 16.90
C GLN A 313 -25.14 8.12 16.90
N ASP A 314 -26.18 7.82 16.15
CA ASP A 314 -27.37 8.68 16.03
C ASP A 314 -27.03 10.13 15.61
N GLY A 315 -26.09 10.30 14.68
CA GLY A 315 -25.65 11.60 14.18
C GLY A 315 -24.67 12.33 15.11
N LYS A 316 -24.07 11.64 16.09
CA LYS A 316 -23.11 12.22 17.02
C LYS A 316 -21.79 11.46 17.02
N PRO A 317 -20.66 12.16 16.92
CA PRO A 317 -19.36 11.54 17.03
C PRO A 317 -19.10 11.02 18.45
N GLN A 318 -18.59 9.79 18.54
CA GLN A 318 -18.12 9.17 19.76
C GLN A 318 -16.74 8.55 19.53
N PRO A 319 -15.87 8.48 20.55
CA PRO A 319 -14.62 7.75 20.40
C PRO A 319 -14.88 6.35 19.89
N LEU A 320 -14.20 5.96 18.84
CA LEU A 320 -14.39 4.65 18.20
C LEU A 320 -14.16 3.52 19.19
N VAL A 321 -13.19 3.68 20.07
CA VAL A 321 -12.78 2.72 21.11
C VAL A 321 -13.85 2.46 22.18
N ASP A 322 -14.82 3.35 22.32
CA ASP A 322 -15.94 3.18 23.26
C ASP A 322 -17.06 2.28 22.69
N LEU A 323 -16.95 1.83 21.41
CA LEU A 323 -17.86 0.86 20.83
C LEU A 323 -17.59 -0.53 21.41
N GLY A 324 -18.57 -1.09 22.10
CA GLY A 324 -18.46 -2.44 22.69
C GLY A 324 -18.19 -3.56 21.67
N VAL A 325 -18.49 -3.32 20.40
CA VAL A 325 -18.24 -4.27 19.29
C VAL A 325 -16.76 -4.52 19.02
N LEU A 326 -15.87 -3.60 19.39
CA LEU A 326 -14.41 -3.73 19.20
C LEU A 326 -13.73 -4.55 20.30
N LEU A 327 -14.44 -5.04 21.31
CA LEU A 327 -13.89 -5.69 22.49
C LEU A 327 -13.69 -7.20 22.36
N ASP A 328 -14.17 -7.82 21.27
CA ASP A 328 -14.14 -9.30 21.09
C ASP A 328 -13.09 -9.73 20.05
N ASP A 329 -11.82 -9.48 20.35
CA ASP A 329 -10.69 -9.62 19.40
C ASP A 329 -10.24 -11.07 19.14
N GLU A 330 -10.56 -12.04 20.02
CA GLU A 330 -10.09 -13.44 19.84
C GLU A 330 -10.91 -14.24 18.81
N GLN A 331 -12.05 -13.75 18.32
CA GLN A 331 -12.91 -14.45 17.36
C GLN A 331 -13.31 -13.65 16.14
N THR A 332 -13.00 -12.37 16.08
CA THR A 332 -13.39 -11.53 14.95
C THR A 332 -12.33 -11.62 13.86
N HIS A 333 -12.52 -12.53 12.90
CA HIS A 333 -11.83 -12.46 11.63
C HIS A 333 -12.35 -11.21 10.90
N MET A 334 -11.62 -10.10 11.07
CA MET A 334 -11.93 -8.88 10.34
C MET A 334 -11.71 -9.16 8.86
N MET A 335 -12.79 -9.16 8.09
CA MET A 335 -12.71 -9.24 6.65
C MET A 335 -12.34 -7.87 6.12
N LEU A 336 -11.10 -7.70 5.69
CA LEU A 336 -10.72 -6.60 4.81
C LEU A 336 -11.46 -6.84 3.49
N LEU A 337 -12.65 -6.26 3.33
CA LEU A 337 -13.27 -6.19 2.02
C LEU A 337 -12.42 -5.24 1.17
N LYS A 338 -11.74 -5.84 0.22
CA LYS A 338 -11.06 -5.07 -0.82
C LYS A 338 -12.13 -4.43 -1.68
N SER A 339 -11.87 -3.20 -2.05
CA SER A 339 -12.75 -2.47 -2.94
C SER A 339 -12.85 -3.11 -4.32
N ASP A 340 -13.85 -2.74 -5.09
CA ASP A 340 -14.00 -3.18 -6.48
C ASP A 340 -12.76 -2.77 -7.31
N LEU A 341 -12.24 -1.57 -7.09
CA LEU A 341 -11.03 -1.09 -7.78
C LEU A 341 -9.78 -1.90 -7.36
N GLU A 342 -9.58 -2.15 -6.08
CA GLU A 342 -8.44 -2.97 -5.63
C GLU A 342 -8.61 -4.43 -6.07
N THR A 343 -9.82 -4.96 -6.11
CA THR A 343 -10.09 -6.29 -6.63
C THR A 343 -9.78 -6.37 -8.12
N ALA A 344 -10.16 -5.35 -8.90
CA ALA A 344 -9.83 -5.26 -10.33
C ALA A 344 -8.31 -5.13 -10.54
N ARG A 345 -7.62 -4.29 -9.75
CA ARG A 345 -6.16 -4.16 -9.77
C ARG A 345 -5.47 -5.50 -9.47
N MET A 346 -5.89 -6.18 -8.40
CA MET A 346 -5.34 -7.49 -8.04
C MET A 346 -5.52 -8.52 -9.15
N HIS A 347 -6.69 -8.53 -9.80
CA HIS A 347 -6.93 -9.42 -10.93
C HIS A 347 -5.99 -9.08 -12.10
N ALA A 348 -5.89 -7.82 -12.50
CA ALA A 348 -4.99 -7.39 -13.56
C ALA A 348 -3.54 -7.81 -13.23
N TYR A 349 -3.09 -7.58 -11.98
CA TYR A 349 -1.76 -7.93 -11.54
C TYR A 349 -1.53 -9.44 -11.52
N ALA A 350 -2.51 -10.23 -11.08
CA ALA A 350 -2.41 -11.69 -11.08
C ALA A 350 -2.26 -12.25 -12.51
N ILE A 351 -3.00 -11.69 -13.49
CA ILE A 351 -2.89 -12.05 -14.90
C ILE A 351 -1.53 -11.60 -15.47
N GLU A 352 -1.09 -10.39 -15.18
CA GLU A 352 0.22 -9.89 -15.64
C GLU A 352 1.37 -10.78 -15.14
N LYS A 353 1.28 -11.28 -13.90
CA LYS A 353 2.29 -12.16 -13.29
C LYS A 353 2.04 -13.66 -13.50
N LEU A 354 0.99 -14.04 -14.24
CA LEU A 354 0.68 -15.45 -14.57
C LEU A 354 1.84 -16.20 -15.24
N PRO A 355 2.64 -15.60 -16.15
CA PRO A 355 3.81 -16.26 -16.72
C PRO A 355 4.85 -16.73 -15.68
N LEU A 356 4.96 -16.05 -14.54
CA LEU A 356 5.84 -16.47 -13.43
C LEU A 356 5.28 -17.69 -12.71
N LEU A 357 3.98 -17.74 -12.46
CA LEU A 357 3.29 -18.91 -11.93
C LEU A 357 3.53 -20.12 -12.84
N GLU A 358 3.34 -19.97 -14.15
CA GLU A 358 3.57 -21.04 -15.13
C GLU A 358 5.02 -21.55 -15.15
N GLN A 359 6.01 -20.62 -15.06
CA GLN A 359 7.42 -20.98 -14.98
C GLN A 359 7.73 -21.77 -13.72
N CYS A 360 7.21 -21.32 -12.56
CA CYS A 360 7.37 -22.02 -11.28
C CYS A 360 6.71 -23.41 -11.35
N PHE A 361 5.49 -23.50 -11.86
CA PHE A 361 4.79 -24.77 -12.01
C PHE A 361 5.59 -25.75 -12.89
N ARG A 362 6.04 -25.34 -14.08
CA ARG A 362 6.86 -26.18 -14.97
C ARG A 362 8.18 -26.63 -14.35
N ARG A 363 8.82 -25.78 -13.53
CA ARG A 363 10.13 -26.08 -12.94
C ARG A 363 10.02 -26.97 -11.71
N PHE A 364 9.04 -26.75 -10.83
CA PHE A 364 9.02 -27.32 -9.48
C PHE A 364 7.86 -28.29 -9.23
N ALA A 365 6.79 -28.29 -10.03
CA ALA A 365 5.68 -29.25 -9.85
C ALA A 365 6.10 -30.73 -9.86
N PRO A 366 7.18 -31.16 -10.58
CA PRO A 366 7.66 -32.52 -10.51
C PRO A 366 8.20 -32.95 -9.13
N GLU A 367 8.48 -32.01 -8.24
CA GLU A 367 8.94 -32.28 -6.87
C GLU A 367 7.74 -32.59 -5.96
N GLU A 368 7.25 -33.83 -6.01
CA GLU A 368 6.05 -34.25 -5.27
C GLU A 368 6.08 -33.90 -3.78
N GLY A 369 5.00 -33.27 -3.29
CA GLY A 369 4.77 -32.95 -1.89
C GLY A 369 5.58 -31.74 -1.36
N GLN A 370 6.37 -31.08 -2.20
CA GLN A 370 7.16 -29.90 -1.79
C GLN A 370 6.54 -28.59 -2.24
N TRP A 371 5.69 -28.63 -3.27
CA TRP A 371 5.09 -27.46 -3.88
C TRP A 371 3.60 -27.65 -4.03
N GLY A 372 2.84 -26.63 -3.68
CA GLY A 372 1.41 -26.53 -3.91
C GLY A 372 1.09 -25.29 -4.72
N TYR A 373 0.20 -25.42 -5.69
CA TYR A 373 -0.23 -24.34 -6.56
C TYR A 373 -1.74 -24.25 -6.50
N ILE A 374 -2.25 -23.08 -6.11
CA ILE A 374 -3.66 -22.81 -6.12
C ILE A 374 -3.95 -21.54 -6.91
N VAL A 375 -5.10 -21.51 -7.56
CA VAL A 375 -5.60 -20.35 -8.29
C VAL A 375 -7.00 -20.02 -7.82
N LYS A 376 -7.31 -18.73 -7.77
CA LYS A 376 -8.67 -18.23 -7.55
C LYS A 376 -9.28 -17.91 -8.91
N ILE A 377 -10.41 -18.52 -9.22
CA ILE A 377 -11.04 -18.39 -10.54
C ILE A 377 -12.44 -17.81 -10.38
N ARG A 378 -12.74 -16.84 -11.23
CA ARG A 378 -14.10 -16.31 -11.40
C ARG A 378 -14.93 -17.32 -12.17
N CYS A 379 -15.91 -17.92 -11.53
CA CYS A 379 -16.87 -18.85 -12.10
C CYS A 379 -18.24 -18.18 -12.22
N GLU A 380 -18.96 -18.52 -13.28
CA GLU A 380 -20.32 -18.02 -13.52
C GLU A 380 -21.26 -19.21 -13.73
N SER A 381 -22.40 -19.22 -13.03
CA SER A 381 -23.41 -20.25 -13.19
C SER A 381 -24.23 -20.00 -14.46
N PRO A 382 -24.26 -20.95 -15.39
CA PRO A 382 -25.13 -20.84 -16.57
C PRO A 382 -26.61 -20.83 -16.22
N SER A 383 -27.02 -21.42 -15.09
CA SER A 383 -28.42 -21.54 -14.70
C SER A 383 -28.94 -20.35 -13.89
N THR A 384 -28.11 -19.78 -13.01
CA THR A 384 -28.52 -18.70 -12.09
C THR A 384 -27.94 -17.34 -12.49
N GLN A 385 -26.90 -17.31 -13.33
CA GLN A 385 -26.08 -16.14 -13.66
C GLN A 385 -25.32 -15.57 -12.44
N ALA A 386 -25.30 -16.29 -11.33
CA ALA A 386 -24.48 -15.92 -10.17
C ALA A 386 -22.99 -16.05 -10.50
N VAL A 387 -22.20 -15.22 -9.85
CA VAL A 387 -20.73 -15.20 -10.00
C VAL A 387 -20.10 -15.47 -8.65
N GLU A 388 -19.16 -16.41 -8.61
CA GLU A 388 -18.41 -16.75 -7.42
C GLU A 388 -16.92 -16.89 -7.73
N HIS A 389 -16.07 -16.42 -6.83
CA HIS A 389 -14.62 -16.56 -6.92
C HIS A 389 -14.17 -17.68 -6.01
N MET A 390 -13.75 -18.81 -6.59
CA MET A 390 -13.41 -20.04 -5.85
C MET A 390 -11.95 -20.38 -5.97
N TRP A 391 -11.41 -21.08 -4.96
CA TRP A 391 -10.06 -21.60 -4.97
C TRP A 391 -9.99 -23.01 -5.53
N PHE A 392 -8.95 -23.25 -6.32
CA PHE A 392 -8.70 -24.52 -7.00
C PHE A 392 -7.22 -24.91 -6.88
N THR A 393 -6.97 -26.18 -6.63
CA THR A 393 -5.63 -26.75 -6.77
C THR A 393 -5.29 -26.96 -8.25
N VAL A 394 -4.13 -26.48 -8.69
CA VAL A 394 -3.65 -26.61 -10.07
C VAL A 394 -3.08 -28.01 -10.29
N LEU A 395 -3.63 -28.70 -11.29
CA LEU A 395 -3.17 -30.03 -11.72
C LEU A 395 -2.32 -29.95 -13.00
N GLU A 396 -2.66 -29.02 -13.92
CA GLU A 396 -1.96 -28.86 -15.19
C GLU A 396 -2.19 -27.43 -15.74
N MET A 397 -1.17 -26.85 -16.35
CA MET A 397 -1.25 -25.55 -17.01
C MET A 397 -0.87 -25.72 -18.50
N ASN A 398 -1.77 -25.31 -19.40
CA ASN A 398 -1.64 -25.49 -20.84
C ASN A 398 -1.93 -24.19 -21.62
N GLY A 399 -1.15 -23.13 -21.36
CA GLY A 399 -1.35 -21.84 -22.05
C GLY A 399 -2.71 -21.23 -21.69
N ASP A 400 -3.66 -21.27 -22.64
CA ASP A 400 -4.96 -20.63 -22.48
C ASP A 400 -5.92 -21.35 -21.51
N THR A 401 -5.56 -22.54 -21.02
CA THR A 401 -6.40 -23.32 -20.10
C THR A 401 -5.61 -23.85 -18.91
N VAL A 402 -6.29 -23.96 -17.79
CA VAL A 402 -5.79 -24.59 -16.58
C VAL A 402 -6.71 -25.75 -16.19
N ARG A 403 -6.12 -26.91 -15.91
CA ARG A 403 -6.83 -28.07 -15.35
C ARG A 403 -6.67 -28.03 -13.83
N VAL A 404 -7.79 -27.97 -13.14
CA VAL A 404 -7.84 -27.64 -11.70
C VAL A 404 -8.83 -28.51 -10.95
N GLN A 405 -8.61 -28.73 -9.67
CA GLN A 405 -9.55 -29.38 -8.77
C GLN A 405 -10.13 -28.34 -7.82
N LEU A 406 -11.45 -28.30 -7.67
CA LEU A 406 -12.14 -27.36 -6.78
C LEU A 406 -11.89 -27.71 -5.31
N ASP A 407 -11.40 -26.76 -4.51
CA ASP A 407 -11.00 -26.99 -3.13
C ASP A 407 -12.12 -26.73 -2.11
N ASN A 408 -13.05 -25.81 -2.41
CA ASN A 408 -14.13 -25.42 -1.51
C ASN A 408 -15.51 -25.79 -2.09
N ASP A 409 -16.50 -25.92 -1.22
CA ASP A 409 -17.88 -26.11 -1.65
C ASP A 409 -18.42 -24.80 -2.26
N PRO A 410 -19.01 -24.85 -3.49
CA PRO A 410 -19.65 -23.68 -4.11
C PRO A 410 -20.87 -23.23 -3.30
N PHE A 411 -21.03 -21.92 -3.19
CA PHE A 411 -22.19 -21.33 -2.54
C PHE A 411 -23.26 -20.91 -3.55
N GLU A 412 -22.84 -20.31 -4.68
CA GLU A 412 -23.73 -19.74 -5.69
C GLU A 412 -23.74 -20.52 -7.00
N ILE A 413 -22.84 -21.49 -7.19
CA ILE A 413 -22.65 -22.22 -8.45
C ILE A 413 -23.05 -23.70 -8.29
N PRO A 414 -24.34 -24.04 -8.45
CA PRO A 414 -24.83 -25.41 -8.18
C PRO A 414 -24.32 -26.47 -9.16
N GLU A 415 -23.74 -26.07 -10.29
CA GLU A 415 -23.19 -26.96 -11.30
C GLU A 415 -21.80 -27.47 -10.96
N MET A 416 -21.17 -26.92 -9.93
CA MET A 416 -19.82 -27.31 -9.51
C MET A 416 -19.85 -28.02 -8.15
N GLN A 417 -18.87 -28.89 -7.91
CA GLN A 417 -18.76 -29.66 -6.67
C GLN A 417 -17.31 -29.70 -6.21
N SER A 418 -17.09 -29.54 -4.92
CA SER A 418 -15.78 -29.68 -4.27
C SER A 418 -15.17 -31.06 -4.56
N GLY A 419 -13.88 -31.07 -4.84
CA GLY A 419 -13.11 -32.27 -5.19
C GLY A 419 -13.21 -32.66 -6.67
N GLU A 420 -14.13 -32.12 -7.46
CA GLU A 420 -14.20 -32.39 -8.90
C GLU A 420 -13.15 -31.62 -9.70
N VAL A 421 -12.80 -32.15 -10.86
CA VAL A 421 -11.77 -31.59 -11.75
C VAL A 421 -12.41 -30.90 -12.94
N TYR A 422 -11.95 -29.66 -13.18
CA TYR A 422 -12.43 -28.79 -14.24
C TYR A 422 -11.29 -28.36 -15.17
N THR A 423 -11.61 -28.01 -16.39
CA THR A 423 -10.69 -27.32 -17.31
C THR A 423 -11.29 -25.96 -17.59
N LEU A 424 -10.61 -24.91 -17.16
CA LEU A 424 -11.09 -23.53 -17.17
C LEU A 424 -10.11 -22.62 -17.93
N PRO A 425 -10.57 -21.48 -18.48
CA PRO A 425 -9.69 -20.52 -19.12
C PRO A 425 -8.71 -19.88 -18.11
N THR A 426 -7.43 -19.73 -18.48
CA THR A 426 -6.45 -19.01 -17.66
C THR A 426 -6.82 -17.54 -17.44
N GLY A 427 -7.48 -16.90 -18.43
CA GLY A 427 -7.98 -15.52 -18.31
C GLY A 427 -9.08 -15.31 -17.27
N SER A 428 -9.63 -16.40 -16.67
CA SER A 428 -10.60 -16.31 -15.56
C SER A 428 -9.92 -16.34 -14.17
N ILE A 429 -8.59 -16.48 -14.13
CA ILE A 429 -7.82 -16.48 -12.88
C ILE A 429 -7.81 -15.05 -12.33
N THR A 430 -8.23 -14.89 -11.09
CA THR A 430 -8.31 -13.57 -10.41
C THR A 430 -7.25 -13.41 -9.33
N ASP A 431 -6.65 -14.51 -8.88
CA ASP A 431 -5.54 -14.53 -7.93
C ASP A 431 -4.84 -15.90 -7.96
N TRP A 432 -3.65 -16.00 -7.38
CA TRP A 432 -2.95 -17.27 -7.23
C TRP A 432 -2.02 -17.28 -6.01
N ARG A 433 -1.70 -18.49 -5.54
CA ARG A 433 -0.74 -18.73 -4.46
C ARG A 433 0.15 -19.90 -4.80
N ILE A 434 1.41 -19.82 -4.40
CA ILE A 434 2.39 -20.91 -4.47
C ILE A 434 2.83 -21.21 -3.05
N TYR A 435 2.56 -22.42 -2.60
CA TYR A 435 3.04 -22.93 -1.32
C TYR A 435 4.37 -23.66 -1.55
N SER A 436 5.41 -23.23 -0.86
CA SER A 436 6.74 -23.81 -0.99
C SER A 436 7.23 -24.33 0.36
N ALA A 437 7.30 -25.65 0.51
CA ALA A 437 7.90 -26.28 1.69
C ALA A 437 9.42 -26.03 1.76
N PRO A 438 10.18 -26.08 0.66
CA PRO A 438 11.62 -25.77 0.69
C PRO A 438 11.93 -24.37 1.18
N TRP A 439 11.10 -23.39 0.84
CA TRP A 439 11.30 -21.99 1.23
C TRP A 439 10.48 -21.59 2.46
N GLN A 440 9.66 -22.50 2.98
CA GLN A 440 8.77 -22.26 4.12
C GLN A 440 7.92 -21.00 3.99
N THR A 441 7.40 -20.77 2.78
CA THR A 441 6.68 -19.54 2.44
C THR A 441 5.49 -19.79 1.52
N VAL A 442 4.60 -18.82 1.50
CA VAL A 442 3.50 -18.71 0.54
C VAL A 442 3.74 -17.47 -0.30
N LEU A 443 3.82 -17.63 -1.60
CA LEU A 443 4.06 -16.58 -2.56
C LEU A 443 2.77 -16.27 -3.34
N ALA A 444 2.56 -15.00 -3.61
CA ALA A 444 1.41 -14.42 -4.29
C ALA A 444 1.87 -13.52 -5.44
N PRO A 445 0.98 -13.00 -6.28
CA PRO A 445 1.35 -12.02 -7.32
C PRO A 445 2.22 -10.89 -6.78
N ASP A 446 1.89 -10.31 -5.63
CA ASP A 446 2.65 -9.22 -5.01
C ASP A 446 4.10 -9.61 -4.63
N ALA A 447 4.41 -10.90 -4.54
CA ALA A 447 5.76 -11.43 -4.32
C ALA A 447 6.47 -11.84 -5.63
N ALA A 448 6.05 -11.33 -6.78
CA ALA A 448 6.64 -11.64 -8.09
C ALA A 448 8.17 -11.42 -8.13
N TYR A 449 8.66 -10.35 -7.49
CA TYR A 449 10.09 -10.05 -7.38
C TYR A 449 10.87 -11.16 -6.65
N VAL A 450 10.29 -11.79 -5.64
CA VAL A 450 10.86 -12.95 -4.92
C VAL A 450 10.91 -14.15 -5.85
N LEU A 451 9.83 -14.42 -6.60
CA LEU A 451 9.79 -15.53 -7.56
C LEU A 451 10.85 -15.40 -8.66
N ARG A 452 11.04 -14.19 -9.21
CA ARG A 452 12.09 -13.94 -10.22
C ARG A 452 13.47 -14.30 -9.68
N ARG A 453 13.78 -13.94 -8.44
CA ARG A 453 15.04 -14.29 -7.81
C ARG A 453 15.25 -15.81 -7.75
N TYR A 454 14.24 -16.56 -7.33
CA TYR A 454 14.35 -18.02 -7.25
C TYR A 454 14.38 -18.72 -8.61
N LEU A 455 13.73 -18.14 -9.61
CA LEU A 455 13.78 -18.65 -10.99
C LEU A 455 15.13 -18.40 -11.66
N THR A 456 15.85 -17.33 -11.28
CA THR A 456 17.17 -17.00 -11.81
C THR A 456 18.32 -17.67 -11.04
N ALA A 457 18.11 -18.03 -9.77
CA ALA A 457 19.09 -18.81 -9.01
C ALA A 457 19.17 -20.25 -9.59
N ASN A 458 20.36 -20.61 -10.08
CA ASN A 458 20.66 -21.94 -10.66
C ASN A 458 20.78 -23.01 -9.57
#